data_68e065012c692b885b6621c71c91df63
#
_entry.id   68e065012c692b885b6621c71c91df63
#
_cell.length_a   1.000
_cell.length_b   1.000
_cell.length_c   1.000
_cell.angle_alpha   90.00
_cell.angle_beta   90.00
_cell.angle_gamma   90.00
#
_symmetry.space_group_name_H-M   'P 1'
#
loop_
_entity.id
_entity.type
_entity.pdbx_description
1 polymer ?
#
loop_
_entity_poly.entity_id
_entity_poly.type
_entity_poly.pdbx_seq_one_letter_code
_entity_poly.pdbx_strand_id
1 'polypeptide(L)'
;MTPAVRRARTAFLWVGVIIPLTILAVSAVIVAFWLPEIPEPAAIHWSEDGVNGFGPGWTYLAILGGIAVMVIGFALLAWFAHRLPQNGQPVPSAEAERPQWSITARFLGAMNLGLAAIISFITLVGVDAQRGLADAADTPDIGFEVLIGFLLMAAGVAIGWFLQPSTPLPDTSGSESPAEPLPTSATERLVWIGTAAIAGVASAVLGGAVLLACALAAVMIATGAGGVMTAVIMLASCGILIAALVTTFAFRVRIGPAGLLVRSLAGWPRIEIPSADIASVRAIDVDPFAEFGGWGLRYGLDGRYGVILRRGEALEVTRVGGRRFVVTVDDAQTAAAALAAVTRKEA
;
A
#
# COMPACT_ATOMS: atom_id res chain seq x y z
N MET A 1 2.91 -24.67 8.82
CA MET A 1 1.88 -23.87 8.12
C MET A 1 0.51 -24.31 8.57
N THR A 2 -0.24 -23.44 9.25
CA THR A 2 -1.57 -23.75 9.78
C THR A 2 -2.60 -23.98 8.65
N PRO A 3 -3.69 -24.74 8.91
CA PRO A 3 -4.76 -24.91 7.92
C PRO A 3 -5.38 -23.59 7.44
N ALA A 4 -5.49 -22.60 8.30
CA ALA A 4 -6.02 -21.26 7.97
C ALA A 4 -5.15 -20.53 6.93
N VAL A 5 -3.83 -20.55 7.10
CA VAL A 5 -2.88 -19.96 6.17
C VAL A 5 -2.88 -20.67 4.82
N ARG A 6 -2.98 -21.98 4.82
CA ARG A 6 -3.09 -22.73 3.57
C ARG A 6 -4.34 -22.35 2.80
N ARG A 7 -5.49 -22.22 3.47
CA ARG A 7 -6.74 -21.74 2.84
C ARG A 7 -6.60 -20.33 2.27
N ALA A 8 -6.00 -19.42 3.03
CA ALA A 8 -5.81 -18.04 2.58
C ALA A 8 -4.89 -17.95 1.35
N ARG A 9 -3.80 -18.69 1.32
CA ARG A 9 -2.90 -18.78 0.16
C ARG A 9 -3.58 -19.40 -1.06
N THR A 10 -4.37 -20.46 -0.87
CA THR A 10 -5.12 -21.06 -1.96
C THR A 10 -6.19 -20.10 -2.50
N ALA A 11 -6.92 -19.41 -1.62
CA ALA A 11 -7.89 -18.39 -2.03
C ALA A 11 -7.21 -17.25 -2.80
N PHE A 12 -6.06 -16.77 -2.34
CA PHE A 12 -5.28 -15.76 -3.04
C PHE A 12 -4.83 -16.22 -4.43
N LEU A 13 -4.33 -17.45 -4.57
CA LEU A 13 -3.92 -17.99 -5.88
C LEU A 13 -5.08 -18.01 -6.86
N TRP A 14 -6.26 -18.40 -6.43
CA TRP A 14 -7.44 -18.40 -7.30
C TRP A 14 -7.93 -16.98 -7.59
N VAL A 15 -8.21 -16.21 -6.56
CA VAL A 15 -8.88 -14.91 -6.67
C VAL A 15 -7.92 -13.81 -7.14
N GLY A 16 -6.68 -13.85 -6.68
CA GLY A 16 -5.70 -12.80 -6.95
C GLY A 16 -4.76 -13.09 -8.12
N VAL A 17 -4.76 -14.32 -8.66
CA VAL A 17 -3.84 -14.68 -9.76
C VAL A 17 -4.57 -15.40 -10.89
N ILE A 18 -5.13 -16.60 -10.65
CA ILE A 18 -5.65 -17.47 -11.72
C ILE A 18 -6.84 -16.80 -12.41
N ILE A 19 -7.86 -16.38 -11.65
CA ILE A 19 -9.05 -15.73 -12.22
C ILE A 19 -8.70 -14.45 -12.96
N PRO A 20 -7.94 -13.49 -12.39
CA PRO A 20 -7.51 -12.28 -13.12
C PRO A 20 -6.76 -12.58 -14.42
N LEU A 21 -5.77 -13.47 -14.38
CA LEU A 21 -5.01 -13.83 -15.59
C LEU A 21 -5.88 -14.55 -16.63
N THR A 22 -6.85 -15.36 -16.20
CA THR A 22 -7.81 -16.00 -17.11
C THR A 22 -8.70 -14.97 -17.78
N ILE A 23 -9.21 -13.98 -17.03
CA ILE A 23 -10.03 -12.88 -17.58
C ILE A 23 -9.20 -12.13 -18.64
N LEU A 24 -7.98 -11.71 -18.32
CA LEU A 24 -7.10 -11.00 -19.24
C LEU A 24 -6.76 -11.83 -20.48
N ALA A 25 -6.47 -13.13 -20.31
CA ALA A 25 -6.14 -14.03 -21.42
C ALA A 25 -7.34 -14.25 -22.36
N VAL A 26 -8.55 -14.47 -21.81
CA VAL A 26 -9.78 -14.60 -22.61
C VAL A 26 -10.05 -13.30 -23.37
N SER A 27 -9.92 -12.15 -22.71
CA SER A 27 -10.09 -10.85 -23.38
C SER A 27 -9.06 -10.63 -24.48
N ALA A 28 -7.79 -11.02 -24.27
CA ALA A 28 -6.76 -10.93 -25.28
C ALA A 28 -7.06 -11.83 -26.51
N VAL A 29 -7.59 -13.03 -26.29
CA VAL A 29 -8.02 -13.92 -27.38
C VAL A 29 -9.18 -13.28 -28.16
N ILE A 30 -10.20 -12.75 -27.50
CA ILE A 30 -11.33 -12.09 -28.13
C ILE A 30 -10.84 -10.89 -28.96
N VAL A 31 -10.02 -10.01 -28.37
CA VAL A 31 -9.44 -8.85 -29.04
C VAL A 31 -8.64 -9.29 -30.28
N ALA A 32 -7.80 -10.31 -30.16
CA ALA A 32 -7.01 -10.81 -31.29
C ALA A 32 -7.88 -11.27 -32.47
N PHE A 33 -9.05 -11.86 -32.21
CA PHE A 33 -10.02 -12.20 -33.24
C PHE A 33 -10.72 -10.99 -33.85
N TRP A 34 -10.90 -9.91 -33.07
CA TRP A 34 -11.59 -8.69 -33.53
C TRP A 34 -10.65 -7.68 -34.23
N LEU A 35 -9.32 -7.77 -33.99
CA LEU A 35 -8.35 -6.83 -34.60
C LEU A 35 -8.47 -6.68 -36.13
N PRO A 36 -8.75 -7.75 -36.95
CA PRO A 36 -8.94 -7.59 -38.37
C PRO A 36 -10.21 -6.83 -38.77
N GLU A 37 -11.14 -6.60 -37.85
CA GLU A 37 -12.43 -5.98 -38.09
C GLU A 37 -12.45 -4.48 -37.73
N ILE A 38 -11.35 -3.96 -37.16
CA ILE A 38 -11.23 -2.52 -36.77
C ILE A 38 -10.35 -1.76 -37.76
N PRO A 39 -10.55 -0.44 -37.88
CA PRO A 39 -9.69 0.39 -38.73
C PRO A 39 -8.24 0.45 -38.24
N GLU A 40 -7.31 0.68 -39.17
CA GLU A 40 -5.90 0.90 -38.86
C GLU A 40 -5.49 2.27 -39.44
N PRO A 41 -5.06 3.27 -38.62
CA PRO A 41 -4.84 3.16 -37.16
C PRO A 41 -6.14 3.09 -36.37
N ALA A 42 -6.11 2.33 -35.26
CA ALA A 42 -7.25 2.22 -34.34
C ALA A 42 -7.37 3.42 -33.40
N ALA A 43 -8.58 3.74 -32.94
CA ALA A 43 -8.80 4.69 -31.86
C ALA A 43 -8.30 4.09 -30.54
N ILE A 44 -7.41 4.77 -29.84
CA ILE A 44 -6.81 4.31 -28.59
C ILE A 44 -6.98 5.30 -27.43
N HIS A 45 -7.52 6.48 -27.71
CA HIS A 45 -7.76 7.51 -26.70
C HIS A 45 -8.99 8.35 -27.06
N TRP A 46 -9.84 8.61 -26.07
CA TRP A 46 -11.05 9.42 -26.15
C TRP A 46 -10.96 10.63 -25.23
N SER A 47 -11.55 11.73 -25.65
CA SER A 47 -11.73 12.96 -24.88
C SER A 47 -13.20 13.39 -24.87
N GLU A 48 -13.51 14.53 -24.27
CA GLU A 48 -14.87 15.09 -24.26
C GLU A 48 -15.39 15.40 -25.68
N ASP A 49 -14.51 15.66 -26.64
CA ASP A 49 -14.81 15.95 -28.04
C ASP A 49 -14.80 14.71 -28.95
N GLY A 50 -14.71 13.51 -28.40
CA GLY A 50 -14.61 12.24 -29.13
C GLY A 50 -13.20 11.67 -29.19
N VAL A 51 -12.93 10.85 -30.23
CA VAL A 51 -11.62 10.22 -30.44
C VAL A 51 -10.58 11.26 -30.79
N ASN A 52 -9.47 11.27 -30.05
CA ASN A 52 -8.37 12.21 -30.28
C ASN A 52 -6.98 11.55 -30.23
N GLY A 53 -6.91 10.23 -30.11
CA GLY A 53 -5.66 9.48 -30.15
C GLY A 53 -5.81 8.21 -30.97
N PHE A 54 -4.88 8.02 -31.91
CA PHE A 54 -4.88 6.91 -32.84
C PHE A 54 -3.55 6.16 -32.73
N GLY A 55 -3.60 4.84 -32.92
CA GLY A 55 -2.40 4.01 -32.87
C GLY A 55 -2.63 2.60 -33.41
N PRO A 56 -1.59 1.77 -33.42
CA PRO A 56 -1.72 0.41 -33.92
C PRO A 56 -2.71 -0.41 -33.09
N GLY A 57 -3.57 -1.20 -33.73
CA GLY A 57 -4.57 -2.04 -33.06
C GLY A 57 -3.98 -3.01 -32.02
N TRP A 58 -2.73 -3.50 -32.21
CA TRP A 58 -2.04 -4.35 -31.22
C TRP A 58 -1.82 -3.66 -29.86
N THR A 59 -1.96 -2.33 -29.77
CA THR A 59 -1.87 -1.57 -28.51
C THR A 59 -2.82 -2.11 -27.45
N TYR A 60 -3.98 -2.58 -27.86
CA TYR A 60 -4.96 -3.20 -26.95
C TYR A 60 -4.44 -4.49 -26.31
N LEU A 61 -3.74 -5.33 -27.09
CA LEU A 61 -3.06 -6.52 -26.58
C LEU A 61 -1.90 -6.18 -25.65
N ALA A 62 -1.16 -5.11 -25.97
CA ALA A 62 -0.08 -4.63 -25.10
C ALA A 62 -0.60 -4.12 -23.74
N ILE A 63 -1.75 -3.45 -23.71
CA ILE A 63 -2.40 -3.02 -22.46
C ILE A 63 -2.78 -4.24 -21.62
N LEU A 64 -3.46 -5.23 -22.18
CA LEU A 64 -3.82 -6.46 -21.48
C LEU A 64 -2.60 -7.22 -20.96
N GLY A 65 -1.53 -7.31 -21.76
CA GLY A 65 -0.26 -7.90 -21.39
C GLY A 65 0.44 -7.14 -20.25
N GLY A 66 0.45 -5.81 -20.30
CA GLY A 66 1.00 -4.96 -19.25
C GLY A 66 0.29 -5.16 -17.91
N ILE A 67 -1.04 -5.24 -17.92
CA ILE A 67 -1.82 -5.55 -16.71
C ILE A 67 -1.55 -6.98 -16.21
N ALA A 68 -1.39 -7.95 -17.11
CA ALA A 68 -1.02 -9.32 -16.70
C ALA A 68 0.34 -9.35 -15.99
N VAL A 69 1.33 -8.61 -16.49
CA VAL A 69 2.64 -8.45 -15.82
C VAL A 69 2.47 -7.79 -14.45
N MET A 70 1.63 -6.77 -14.32
CA MET A 70 1.35 -6.11 -13.04
C MET A 70 0.65 -7.06 -12.04
N VAL A 71 -0.33 -7.86 -12.49
CA VAL A 71 -0.99 -8.90 -11.68
C VAL A 71 0.04 -9.90 -11.13
N ILE A 72 0.96 -10.35 -11.98
CA ILE A 72 2.06 -11.25 -11.58
C ILE A 72 2.99 -10.53 -10.59
N GLY A 73 3.36 -9.27 -10.84
CA GLY A 73 4.20 -8.48 -9.95
C GLY A 73 3.60 -8.33 -8.56
N PHE A 74 2.32 -8.00 -8.45
CA PHE A 74 1.61 -7.92 -7.17
C PHE A 74 1.47 -9.28 -6.49
N ALA A 75 1.28 -10.35 -7.26
CA ALA A 75 1.26 -11.70 -6.73
C ALA A 75 2.61 -12.11 -6.14
N LEU A 76 3.71 -11.83 -6.84
CA LEU A 76 5.07 -12.07 -6.36
C LEU A 76 5.36 -11.22 -5.11
N LEU A 77 4.98 -9.94 -5.12
CA LEU A 77 5.14 -9.09 -3.95
C LEU A 77 4.39 -9.66 -2.75
N ALA A 78 3.13 -10.04 -2.89
CA ALA A 78 2.34 -10.66 -1.84
C ALA A 78 2.96 -11.97 -1.33
N TRP A 79 3.52 -12.79 -2.24
CA TRP A 79 4.09 -14.08 -1.91
C TRP A 79 5.45 -14.00 -1.23
N PHE A 80 6.28 -13.03 -1.62
CA PHE A 80 7.65 -12.88 -1.16
C PHE A 80 7.89 -11.73 -0.17
N ALA A 81 6.89 -10.88 0.10
CA ALA A 81 7.03 -9.73 1.00
C ALA A 81 7.63 -10.09 2.36
N HIS A 82 7.28 -11.28 2.89
CA HIS A 82 7.81 -11.78 4.16
C HIS A 82 9.28 -12.24 4.11
N ARG A 83 9.86 -12.38 2.91
CA ARG A 83 11.26 -12.81 2.69
C ARG A 83 12.19 -11.65 2.38
N LEU A 84 11.66 -10.44 2.17
CA LEU A 84 12.50 -9.30 1.87
C LEU A 84 13.43 -9.01 3.05
N PRO A 85 14.76 -8.89 2.82
CA PRO A 85 15.71 -8.61 3.87
C PRO A 85 15.41 -7.25 4.49
N GLN A 86 15.31 -7.21 5.79
CA GLN A 86 15.11 -5.98 6.55
C GLN A 86 16.40 -5.68 7.31
N ASN A 87 16.91 -4.48 7.12
CA ASN A 87 18.24 -4.03 7.53
C ASN A 87 18.61 -4.43 8.96
N GLY A 88 19.70 -5.20 9.09
CA GLY A 88 20.53 -5.26 10.29
C GLY A 88 20.00 -6.00 11.51
N GLN A 89 18.77 -6.44 11.52
CA GLN A 89 18.24 -7.23 12.64
C GLN A 89 18.53 -8.73 12.44
N PRO A 90 18.93 -9.47 13.49
CA PRO A 90 19.01 -10.91 13.43
C PRO A 90 17.65 -11.48 12.98
N VAL A 91 17.67 -12.42 12.04
CA VAL A 91 16.47 -13.19 11.72
C VAL A 91 15.95 -13.78 13.03
N PRO A 92 14.70 -13.51 13.44
CA PRO A 92 14.17 -14.11 14.65
C PRO A 92 14.39 -15.61 14.61
N SER A 93 14.83 -16.20 15.71
CA SER A 93 15.00 -17.65 15.85
C SER A 93 13.75 -18.36 15.31
N ALA A 94 13.94 -19.53 14.72
CA ALA A 94 12.92 -20.29 13.98
C ALA A 94 11.61 -20.57 14.75
N GLU A 95 11.56 -20.24 16.03
CA GLU A 95 10.43 -20.43 16.95
C GLU A 95 9.53 -19.20 17.09
N ALA A 96 9.93 -18.00 16.64
CA ALA A 96 9.01 -16.88 16.54
C ALA A 96 7.99 -17.19 15.43
N GLU A 97 6.75 -17.49 15.81
CA GLU A 97 5.64 -17.78 14.89
C GLU A 97 5.50 -16.62 13.91
N ARG A 98 5.92 -16.85 12.69
CA ARG A 98 5.89 -15.85 11.62
C ARG A 98 4.43 -15.55 11.27
N PRO A 99 4.04 -14.29 11.12
CA PRO A 99 2.74 -13.94 10.55
C PRO A 99 2.66 -14.57 9.16
N GLN A 100 1.74 -15.48 9.01
CA GLN A 100 1.83 -16.48 7.94
C GLN A 100 1.15 -16.04 6.66
N TRP A 101 0.31 -14.99 6.71
CA TRP A 101 -0.34 -14.39 5.55
C TRP A 101 -0.86 -12.98 5.89
N SER A 102 -0.55 -11.98 5.08
CA SER A 102 -0.81 -10.58 5.42
C SER A 102 -2.14 -10.08 4.86
N ILE A 103 -2.70 -9.06 5.52
CA ILE A 103 -3.83 -8.31 5.00
C ILE A 103 -3.49 -7.62 3.67
N THR A 104 -2.23 -7.22 3.49
CA THR A 104 -1.72 -6.67 2.23
C THR A 104 -1.84 -7.66 1.09
N ALA A 105 -1.52 -8.94 1.32
CA ALA A 105 -1.70 -9.98 0.31
C ALA A 105 -3.17 -10.12 -0.10
N ARG A 106 -4.09 -10.11 0.88
CA ARG A 106 -5.53 -10.12 0.63
C ARG A 106 -5.97 -8.90 -0.18
N PHE A 107 -5.48 -7.71 0.16
CA PHE A 107 -5.77 -6.48 -0.56
C PHE A 107 -5.24 -6.52 -2.01
N LEU A 108 -3.98 -6.91 -2.20
CA LEU A 108 -3.39 -7.03 -3.54
C LEU A 108 -4.13 -8.05 -4.41
N GLY A 109 -4.55 -9.18 -3.84
CA GLY A 109 -5.36 -10.17 -4.56
C GLY A 109 -6.73 -9.61 -4.98
N ALA A 110 -7.39 -8.84 -4.12
CA ALA A 110 -8.65 -8.17 -4.44
C ALA A 110 -8.46 -7.11 -5.55
N MET A 111 -7.40 -6.29 -5.45
CA MET A 111 -7.07 -5.29 -6.47
C MET A 111 -6.77 -5.92 -7.82
N ASN A 112 -6.06 -7.04 -7.87
CA ASN A 112 -5.79 -7.77 -9.11
C ASN A 112 -7.09 -8.16 -9.83
N LEU A 113 -8.09 -8.65 -9.10
CA LEU A 113 -9.38 -9.01 -9.68
C LEU A 113 -10.11 -7.77 -10.23
N GLY A 114 -10.14 -6.67 -9.46
CA GLY A 114 -10.76 -5.43 -9.91
C GLY A 114 -10.08 -4.83 -11.14
N LEU A 115 -8.75 -4.81 -11.17
CA LEU A 115 -7.97 -4.30 -12.31
C LEU A 115 -8.17 -5.15 -13.57
N ALA A 116 -8.17 -6.46 -13.42
CA ALA A 116 -8.45 -7.35 -14.55
C ALA A 116 -9.87 -7.11 -15.10
N ALA A 117 -10.86 -6.91 -14.24
CA ALA A 117 -12.24 -6.65 -14.65
C ALA A 117 -12.38 -5.34 -15.43
N ILE A 118 -11.88 -4.22 -14.90
CA ILE A 118 -12.02 -2.91 -15.58
C ILE A 118 -11.24 -2.88 -16.89
N ILE A 119 -9.97 -3.33 -16.90
CA ILE A 119 -9.16 -3.22 -18.11
C ILE A 119 -9.66 -4.16 -19.21
N SER A 120 -10.07 -5.39 -18.87
CA SER A 120 -10.68 -6.28 -19.84
C SER A 120 -11.97 -5.68 -20.41
N PHE A 121 -12.83 -5.14 -19.56
CA PHE A 121 -14.10 -4.56 -20.00
C PHE A 121 -13.87 -3.35 -20.93
N ILE A 122 -13.07 -2.37 -20.50
CA ILE A 122 -12.79 -1.17 -21.31
C ILE A 122 -12.11 -1.54 -22.64
N THR A 123 -11.17 -2.49 -22.61
CA THR A 123 -10.49 -2.95 -23.82
C THR A 123 -11.47 -3.61 -24.79
N LEU A 124 -12.33 -4.51 -24.32
CA LEU A 124 -13.32 -5.16 -25.17
C LEU A 124 -14.32 -4.16 -25.75
N VAL A 125 -14.84 -3.24 -24.95
CA VAL A 125 -15.76 -2.19 -25.42
C VAL A 125 -15.08 -1.27 -26.41
N GLY A 126 -13.84 -0.83 -26.13
CA GLY A 126 -13.11 0.07 -27.02
C GLY A 126 -12.77 -0.54 -28.39
N VAL A 127 -12.54 -1.88 -28.44
CA VAL A 127 -12.36 -2.60 -29.70
C VAL A 127 -13.70 -2.85 -30.38
N ASP A 128 -14.74 -3.28 -29.66
CA ASP A 128 -16.05 -3.58 -30.23
C ASP A 128 -16.69 -2.33 -30.86
N ALA A 129 -16.54 -1.17 -30.24
CA ALA A 129 -17.04 0.11 -30.74
C ALA A 129 -16.46 0.52 -32.12
N GLN A 130 -15.31 -0.07 -32.51
CA GLN A 130 -14.64 0.22 -33.80
C GLN A 130 -14.89 -0.80 -34.88
N ARG A 131 -15.50 -1.96 -34.52
CA ARG A 131 -15.67 -3.07 -35.49
C ARG A 131 -16.59 -2.68 -36.64
N GLY A 132 -16.13 -2.94 -37.84
CA GLY A 132 -16.86 -2.62 -39.07
C GLY A 132 -16.83 -1.15 -39.47
N LEU A 133 -16.18 -0.27 -38.71
CA LEU A 133 -15.99 1.11 -39.13
C LEU A 133 -14.90 1.22 -40.21
N ALA A 134 -15.06 2.16 -41.13
CA ALA A 134 -14.04 2.45 -42.14
C ALA A 134 -12.95 3.40 -41.62
N ASP A 135 -13.30 4.28 -40.66
CA ASP A 135 -12.41 5.25 -40.05
C ASP A 135 -12.58 5.19 -38.52
N ALA A 136 -11.45 5.15 -37.79
CA ALA A 136 -11.45 5.17 -36.35
C ALA A 136 -11.95 6.50 -35.73
N ALA A 137 -11.95 7.58 -36.50
CA ALA A 137 -12.51 8.86 -36.07
C ALA A 137 -14.04 8.81 -35.86
N ASP A 138 -14.71 7.86 -36.52
CA ASP A 138 -16.16 7.65 -36.41
C ASP A 138 -16.55 6.80 -35.17
N THR A 139 -15.56 6.41 -34.34
CA THR A 139 -15.82 5.60 -33.16
C THR A 139 -16.68 6.38 -32.16
N PRO A 140 -17.79 5.78 -31.67
CA PRO A 140 -18.66 6.44 -30.69
C PRO A 140 -17.93 6.69 -29.36
N ASP A 141 -18.43 7.66 -28.60
CA ASP A 141 -17.97 7.89 -27.22
C ASP A 141 -18.29 6.68 -26.34
N ILE A 142 -17.31 6.31 -25.51
CA ILE A 142 -17.40 5.18 -24.56
C ILE A 142 -17.35 5.65 -23.09
N GLY A 143 -17.64 6.91 -22.82
CA GLY A 143 -17.54 7.48 -21.48
C GLY A 143 -18.48 6.83 -20.46
N PHE A 144 -19.67 6.43 -20.90
CA PHE A 144 -20.61 5.71 -20.03
C PHE A 144 -20.10 4.30 -19.70
N GLU A 145 -19.52 3.59 -20.65
CA GLU A 145 -18.92 2.28 -20.47
C GLU A 145 -17.70 2.33 -19.55
N VAL A 146 -16.92 3.41 -19.62
CA VAL A 146 -15.82 3.63 -18.66
C VAL A 146 -16.36 3.71 -17.22
N LEU A 147 -17.49 4.40 -17.00
CA LEU A 147 -18.13 4.42 -15.67
C LEU A 147 -18.56 3.02 -15.22
N ILE A 148 -19.15 2.21 -16.11
CA ILE A 148 -19.48 0.81 -15.83
C ILE A 148 -18.20 0.03 -15.48
N GLY A 149 -17.11 0.27 -16.20
CA GLY A 149 -15.80 -0.31 -15.90
C GLY A 149 -15.33 -0.04 -14.48
N PHE A 150 -15.48 1.18 -13.97
CA PHE A 150 -15.17 1.51 -12.57
C PHE A 150 -16.09 0.79 -11.57
N LEU A 151 -17.36 0.63 -11.89
CA LEU A 151 -18.28 -0.15 -11.06
C LEU A 151 -17.89 -1.63 -11.02
N LEU A 152 -17.49 -2.20 -12.16
CA LEU A 152 -16.97 -3.57 -12.25
C LEU A 152 -15.66 -3.72 -11.47
N MET A 153 -14.78 -2.73 -11.51
CA MET A 153 -13.56 -2.72 -10.67
C MET A 153 -13.92 -2.74 -9.19
N ALA A 154 -14.81 -1.85 -8.75
CA ALA A 154 -15.25 -1.80 -7.36
C ALA A 154 -15.90 -3.12 -6.90
N ALA A 155 -16.76 -3.69 -7.74
CA ALA A 155 -17.37 -5.01 -7.50
C ALA A 155 -16.32 -6.12 -7.45
N GLY A 156 -15.36 -6.14 -8.38
CA GLY A 156 -14.26 -7.09 -8.42
C GLY A 156 -13.38 -7.02 -7.16
N VAL A 157 -13.03 -5.80 -6.73
CA VAL A 157 -12.29 -5.58 -5.47
C VAL A 157 -13.09 -6.08 -4.27
N ALA A 158 -14.37 -5.76 -4.18
CA ALA A 158 -15.24 -6.22 -3.10
C ALA A 158 -15.36 -7.75 -3.07
N ILE A 159 -15.67 -8.36 -4.20
CA ILE A 159 -15.76 -9.82 -4.35
C ILE A 159 -14.42 -10.47 -3.97
N GLY A 160 -13.32 -9.95 -4.52
CA GLY A 160 -11.97 -10.44 -4.23
C GLY A 160 -11.60 -10.35 -2.75
N TRP A 161 -12.02 -9.28 -2.08
CA TRP A 161 -11.82 -9.10 -0.65
C TRP A 161 -12.61 -10.11 0.19
N PHE A 162 -13.89 -10.32 -0.11
CA PHE A 162 -14.75 -11.19 0.69
C PHE A 162 -14.51 -12.68 0.43
N LEU A 163 -14.08 -13.06 -0.77
CA LEU A 163 -13.73 -14.46 -1.09
C LEU A 163 -12.43 -14.93 -0.45
N GLN A 164 -11.55 -14.00 -0.06
CA GLN A 164 -10.31 -14.33 0.61
C GLN A 164 -10.49 -14.31 2.13
N PRO A 165 -10.25 -15.45 2.84
CA PRO A 165 -10.40 -15.50 4.28
C PRO A 165 -9.37 -14.60 4.99
N SER A 166 -9.79 -14.00 6.11
CA SER A 166 -8.87 -13.35 7.04
C SER A 166 -8.07 -14.42 7.79
N THR A 167 -6.79 -14.17 8.00
CA THR A 167 -5.98 -14.98 8.92
C THR A 167 -5.98 -14.33 10.30
N PRO A 168 -6.09 -15.11 11.38
CA PRO A 168 -5.91 -14.57 12.72
C PRO A 168 -4.54 -13.91 12.83
N LEU A 169 -4.49 -12.75 13.47
CA LEU A 169 -3.22 -12.13 13.86
C LEU A 169 -2.56 -13.03 14.89
N PRO A 170 -1.21 -13.12 14.91
CA PRO A 170 -0.51 -13.78 16.01
C PRO A 170 -0.93 -13.13 17.32
N ASP A 171 -1.25 -13.94 18.32
CA ASP A 171 -1.44 -13.45 19.69
C ASP A 171 -0.09 -12.97 20.22
N THR A 172 0.20 -11.70 20.07
CA THR A 172 1.39 -11.04 20.66
C THR A 172 1.23 -10.78 22.15
N SER A 173 0.11 -11.15 22.75
CA SER A 173 -0.21 -10.93 24.16
C SER A 173 0.60 -11.79 25.16
N GLY A 174 1.40 -12.75 24.69
CA GLY A 174 2.08 -13.71 25.56
C GLY A 174 3.53 -13.35 25.99
N SER A 175 4.14 -12.28 25.48
CA SER A 175 5.55 -11.97 25.73
C SER A 175 5.83 -10.60 26.35
N GLU A 176 4.80 -9.91 26.83
CA GLU A 176 4.85 -8.47 27.04
C GLU A 176 4.54 -8.11 28.50
N SER A 177 5.57 -8.13 29.35
CA SER A 177 5.48 -7.45 30.65
C SER A 177 5.43 -5.95 30.43
N PRO A 178 4.62 -5.20 31.23
CA PRO A 178 4.69 -3.74 31.27
C PRO A 178 6.14 -3.29 31.45
N ALA A 179 6.55 -2.23 30.78
CA ALA A 179 7.91 -1.71 30.89
C ALA A 179 8.21 -1.31 32.34
N GLU A 180 9.30 -1.84 32.90
CA GLU A 180 9.79 -1.41 34.19
C GLU A 180 10.39 -0.02 34.06
N PRO A 181 9.92 0.97 34.86
CA PRO A 181 10.41 2.34 34.74
C PRO A 181 11.88 2.45 35.05
N LEU A 182 12.60 3.28 34.28
CA LEU A 182 13.99 3.62 34.60
C LEU A 182 14.07 4.25 36.00
N PRO A 183 15.04 3.84 36.82
CA PRO A 183 15.28 4.48 38.10
C PRO A 183 15.73 5.94 37.88
N THR A 184 14.90 6.89 38.26
CA THR A 184 15.18 8.32 38.14
C THR A 184 15.03 9.02 39.47
N SER A 185 15.95 9.93 39.81
CA SER A 185 15.80 10.79 41.00
C SER A 185 14.71 11.83 40.81
N ALA A 186 14.17 12.38 41.91
CA ALA A 186 13.05 13.34 41.86
C ALA A 186 13.38 14.62 41.04
N THR A 187 14.66 14.98 40.96
CA THR A 187 15.14 16.19 40.26
C THR A 187 15.59 15.96 38.82
N GLU A 188 15.72 14.73 38.39
CA GLU A 188 16.18 14.38 37.03
C GLU A 188 15.07 14.55 35.99
N ARG A 189 15.39 15.27 34.90
CA ARG A 189 14.51 15.37 33.73
C ARG A 189 14.93 14.33 32.70
N LEU A 190 14.16 13.27 32.58
CA LEU A 190 14.39 12.24 31.59
C LEU A 190 13.94 12.75 30.19
N VAL A 191 14.82 12.67 29.22
CA VAL A 191 14.52 12.90 27.82
C VAL A 191 15.12 11.78 27.01
N TRP A 192 14.30 11.06 26.24
CA TRP A 192 14.73 10.09 25.26
C TRP A 192 14.39 10.57 23.86
N ILE A 193 15.28 10.39 22.90
CA ILE A 193 15.09 10.81 21.51
C ILE A 193 15.49 9.64 20.61
N GLY A 194 14.58 9.26 19.73
CA GLY A 194 14.80 8.25 18.72
C GLY A 194 14.30 8.69 17.35
N THR A 195 14.59 7.88 16.36
CA THR A 195 14.12 8.09 14.98
C THR A 195 13.42 6.83 14.50
N ALA A 196 12.22 6.99 13.97
CA ALA A 196 11.53 5.97 13.19
C ALA A 196 11.76 6.29 11.71
N ALA A 197 12.37 5.38 10.95
CA ALA A 197 12.63 5.56 9.53
C ALA A 197 12.28 4.31 8.73
N ILE A 198 11.92 4.51 7.47
CA ILE A 198 11.67 3.39 6.54
C ILE A 198 13.00 2.67 6.27
N ALA A 199 12.94 1.35 6.19
CA ALA A 199 14.11 0.52 5.86
C ALA A 199 14.74 0.96 4.52
N GLY A 200 16.08 0.95 4.45
CA GLY A 200 16.83 1.53 3.31
C GLY A 200 16.42 0.96 1.94
N VAL A 201 16.16 -0.35 1.84
CA VAL A 201 15.68 -0.98 0.59
C VAL A 201 14.29 -0.47 0.22
N ALA A 202 13.37 -0.36 1.18
CA ALA A 202 12.03 0.15 0.94
C ALA A 202 12.06 1.63 0.54
N SER A 203 12.94 2.42 1.14
CA SER A 203 13.19 3.81 0.77
C SER A 203 13.67 3.94 -0.67
N ALA A 204 14.63 3.10 -1.07
CA ALA A 204 15.15 3.09 -2.43
C ALA A 204 14.08 2.71 -3.46
N VAL A 205 13.26 1.70 -3.15
CA VAL A 205 12.15 1.27 -4.04
C VAL A 205 11.10 2.37 -4.17
N LEU A 206 10.63 2.94 -3.07
CA LEU A 206 9.62 4.00 -3.09
C LEU A 206 10.14 5.27 -3.76
N GLY A 207 11.36 5.70 -3.43
CA GLY A 207 12.00 6.84 -4.07
C GLY A 207 12.21 6.63 -5.56
N GLY A 208 12.69 5.44 -5.95
CA GLY A 208 12.86 5.06 -7.36
C GLY A 208 11.53 5.04 -8.12
N ALA A 209 10.46 4.53 -7.53
CA ALA A 209 9.12 4.54 -8.14
C ALA A 209 8.59 5.97 -8.36
N VAL A 210 8.77 6.86 -7.37
CA VAL A 210 8.38 8.27 -7.49
C VAL A 210 9.22 8.97 -8.56
N LEU A 211 10.53 8.75 -8.59
CA LEU A 211 11.42 9.31 -9.61
C LEU A 211 11.04 8.83 -11.01
N LEU A 212 10.75 7.55 -11.19
CA LEU A 212 10.28 7.00 -12.46
C LEU A 212 8.96 7.62 -12.89
N ALA A 213 7.98 7.74 -11.98
CA ALA A 213 6.70 8.37 -12.27
C ALA A 213 6.88 9.84 -12.72
N CYS A 214 7.74 10.60 -12.02
CA CYS A 214 8.05 11.99 -12.38
C CYS A 214 8.81 12.09 -13.72
N ALA A 215 9.71 11.14 -14.02
CA ALA A 215 10.42 11.11 -15.30
C ALA A 215 9.46 10.83 -16.45
N LEU A 216 8.55 9.87 -16.32
CA LEU A 216 7.50 9.58 -17.31
C LEU A 216 6.57 10.78 -17.51
N ALA A 217 6.15 11.44 -16.43
CA ALA A 217 5.36 12.66 -16.50
C ALA A 217 6.10 13.79 -17.25
N ALA A 218 7.40 13.97 -16.98
CA ALA A 218 8.23 14.95 -17.69
C ALA A 218 8.33 14.66 -19.19
N VAL A 219 8.49 13.39 -19.57
CA VAL A 219 8.51 12.98 -21.00
C VAL A 219 7.16 13.29 -21.65
N MET A 220 6.03 12.94 -21.03
CA MET A 220 4.70 13.23 -21.57
C MET A 220 4.45 14.74 -21.74
N ILE A 221 4.87 15.53 -20.77
CA ILE A 221 4.76 17.00 -20.85
C ILE A 221 5.67 17.54 -21.97
N ALA A 222 6.90 17.07 -22.09
CA ALA A 222 7.88 17.52 -23.08
C ALA A 222 7.45 17.17 -24.51
N THR A 223 6.78 16.05 -24.70
CA THR A 223 6.24 15.62 -26.03
C THR A 223 4.90 16.28 -26.36
N GLY A 224 4.29 17.02 -25.42
CA GLY A 224 2.96 17.60 -25.62
C GLY A 224 1.81 16.57 -25.62
N ALA A 225 2.10 15.32 -25.28
CA ALA A 225 1.11 14.26 -25.26
C ALA A 225 0.02 14.55 -24.22
N GLY A 226 -1.24 14.66 -24.64
CA GLY A 226 -2.40 14.85 -23.75
C GLY A 226 -2.73 16.31 -23.39
N GLY A 227 -2.03 17.30 -23.94
CA GLY A 227 -2.36 18.71 -23.76
C GLY A 227 -2.18 19.28 -22.35
N VAL A 228 -2.71 20.48 -22.10
CA VAL A 228 -2.48 21.24 -20.85
C VAL A 228 -3.11 20.54 -19.63
N MET A 229 -4.30 19.97 -19.76
CA MET A 229 -4.99 19.30 -18.64
C MET A 229 -4.19 18.10 -18.14
N THR A 230 -3.68 17.27 -19.06
CA THR A 230 -2.81 16.13 -18.71
C THR A 230 -1.53 16.60 -18.01
N ALA A 231 -0.91 17.69 -18.49
CA ALA A 231 0.27 18.26 -17.83
C ALA A 231 -0.03 18.70 -16.38
N VAL A 232 -1.16 19.37 -16.16
CA VAL A 232 -1.60 19.79 -14.82
C VAL A 232 -1.82 18.59 -13.90
N ILE A 233 -2.52 17.55 -14.36
CA ILE A 233 -2.79 16.35 -13.60
C ILE A 233 -1.48 15.63 -13.25
N MET A 234 -0.55 15.50 -14.21
CA MET A 234 0.75 14.87 -13.98
C MET A 234 1.60 15.63 -12.96
N LEU A 235 1.66 16.96 -13.06
CA LEU A 235 2.37 17.79 -12.09
C LEU A 235 1.75 17.71 -10.69
N ALA A 236 0.42 17.77 -10.60
CA ALA A 236 -0.29 17.62 -9.33
C ALA A 236 -0.03 16.23 -8.70
N SER A 237 -0.09 15.17 -9.51
CA SER A 237 0.18 13.79 -9.07
C SER A 237 1.61 13.62 -8.56
N CYS A 238 2.60 14.13 -9.30
CA CYS A 238 4.01 14.14 -8.85
C CYS A 238 4.18 14.91 -7.55
N GLY A 239 3.56 16.09 -7.42
CA GLY A 239 3.58 16.88 -6.20
C GLY A 239 3.00 16.13 -4.99
N ILE A 240 1.87 15.47 -5.16
CA ILE A 240 1.24 14.64 -4.13
C ILE A 240 2.14 13.46 -3.75
N LEU A 241 2.72 12.75 -4.70
CA LEU A 241 3.61 11.61 -4.45
C LEU A 241 4.86 12.03 -3.69
N ILE A 242 5.49 13.15 -4.09
CA ILE A 242 6.66 13.70 -3.40
C ILE A 242 6.28 14.14 -1.98
N ALA A 243 5.17 14.86 -1.80
CA ALA A 243 4.70 15.29 -0.50
C ALA A 243 4.40 14.09 0.41
N ALA A 244 3.73 13.05 -0.11
CA ALA A 244 3.47 11.81 0.63
C ALA A 244 4.78 11.12 1.04
N LEU A 245 5.75 11.01 0.13
CA LEU A 245 7.05 10.42 0.44
C LEU A 245 7.78 11.20 1.54
N VAL A 246 7.93 12.52 1.38
CA VAL A 246 8.67 13.39 2.32
C VAL A 246 8.02 13.41 3.70
N THR A 247 6.69 13.42 3.78
CA THR A 247 5.97 13.46 5.06
C THR A 247 5.96 12.13 5.80
N THR A 248 6.12 11.00 5.09
CA THR A 248 6.03 9.66 5.68
C THR A 248 7.38 8.93 5.81
N PHE A 249 8.45 9.49 5.25
CA PHE A 249 9.76 8.83 5.14
C PHE A 249 10.41 8.54 6.48
N ALA A 250 10.39 9.52 7.42
CA ALA A 250 10.96 9.37 8.74
C ALA A 250 10.28 10.29 9.76
N PHE A 251 10.27 9.82 11.00
CA PHE A 251 9.72 10.55 12.15
C PHE A 251 10.74 10.63 13.27
N ARG A 252 10.77 11.79 13.93
CA ARG A 252 11.48 11.97 15.19
C ARG A 252 10.53 11.64 16.33
N VAL A 253 10.98 10.74 17.21
CA VAL A 253 10.26 10.35 18.41
C VAL A 253 10.95 10.97 19.60
N ARG A 254 10.21 11.68 20.44
CA ARG A 254 10.72 12.31 21.65
C ARG A 254 9.83 11.97 22.83
N ILE A 255 10.45 11.51 23.89
CA ILE A 255 9.84 11.24 25.19
C ILE A 255 10.39 12.27 26.18
N GLY A 256 9.53 12.88 26.95
CA GLY A 256 9.91 13.88 27.96
C GLY A 256 8.78 14.15 28.95
N PRO A 257 8.93 15.12 29.87
CA PRO A 257 7.91 15.38 30.89
C PRO A 257 6.50 15.60 30.34
N ALA A 258 6.36 16.16 29.15
CA ALA A 258 5.06 16.36 28.50
C ALA A 258 4.43 15.08 27.91
N GLY A 259 5.14 13.93 27.93
CA GLY A 259 4.70 12.67 27.35
C GLY A 259 5.46 12.29 26.09
N LEU A 260 4.74 11.71 25.12
CA LEU A 260 5.28 11.22 23.83
C LEU A 260 4.95 12.19 22.69
N LEU A 261 5.98 12.58 21.93
CA LEU A 261 5.85 13.35 20.70
C LEU A 261 6.45 12.57 19.53
N VAL A 262 5.64 12.30 18.52
CA VAL A 262 6.07 11.69 17.24
C VAL A 262 5.80 12.68 16.12
N ARG A 263 6.85 13.14 15.44
CA ARG A 263 6.75 14.18 14.41
C ARG A 263 7.54 13.80 13.18
N SER A 264 6.91 13.90 11.99
CA SER A 264 7.63 13.75 10.73
C SER A 264 8.81 14.73 10.63
N LEU A 265 9.88 14.33 9.96
CA LEU A 265 11.01 15.25 9.67
C LEU A 265 10.57 16.46 8.84
N ALA A 266 9.54 16.32 8.02
CA ALA A 266 8.91 17.41 7.28
C ALA A 266 8.08 18.37 8.17
N GLY A 267 7.89 18.04 9.45
CA GLY A 267 7.15 18.85 10.41
C GLY A 267 5.69 18.43 10.60
N TRP A 268 5.09 17.81 9.61
CA TRP A 268 3.73 17.24 9.64
C TRP A 268 3.74 15.88 8.90
N PRO A 269 3.00 14.85 9.37
CA PRO A 269 2.12 14.86 10.56
C PRO A 269 2.88 14.89 11.90
N ARG A 270 2.14 15.32 12.95
CA ARG A 270 2.60 15.39 14.33
C ARG A 270 1.57 14.74 15.25
N ILE A 271 2.03 13.83 16.09
CA ILE A 271 1.20 13.10 17.06
C ILE A 271 1.77 13.38 18.44
N GLU A 272 0.91 13.84 19.33
CA GLU A 272 1.23 14.11 20.74
C GLU A 272 0.32 13.26 21.64
N ILE A 273 0.94 12.60 22.60
CA ILE A 273 0.25 11.86 23.65
C ILE A 273 0.75 12.41 24.97
N PRO A 274 -0.06 13.24 25.66
CA PRO A 274 0.32 13.77 26.97
C PRO A 274 0.53 12.64 27.98
N SER A 275 1.46 12.83 28.93
CA SER A 275 1.75 11.88 30.01
C SER A 275 0.50 11.48 30.79
N ALA A 276 -0.39 12.44 31.09
CA ALA A 276 -1.66 12.20 31.79
C ALA A 276 -2.65 11.31 31.00
N ASP A 277 -2.49 11.17 29.68
CA ASP A 277 -3.36 10.35 28.82
C ASP A 277 -2.79 8.93 28.58
N ILE A 278 -1.69 8.59 29.22
CA ILE A 278 -1.01 7.30 29.06
C ILE A 278 -1.41 6.38 30.22
N ALA A 279 -2.08 5.28 29.90
CA ALA A 279 -2.47 4.25 30.87
C ALA A 279 -1.38 3.18 31.03
N SER A 280 -0.76 2.73 29.93
CA SER A 280 0.32 1.75 29.98
C SER A 280 1.26 1.88 28.78
N VAL A 281 2.48 1.40 28.96
CA VAL A 281 3.55 1.44 27.95
C VAL A 281 4.19 0.08 27.86
N ARG A 282 4.48 -0.38 26.64
CA ARG A 282 5.14 -1.66 26.38
C ARG A 282 6.10 -1.56 25.20
N ALA A 283 7.17 -2.35 25.23
CA ALA A 283 7.94 -2.66 24.05
C ALA A 283 7.38 -3.92 23.40
N ILE A 284 7.15 -3.90 22.12
CA ILE A 284 6.57 -4.99 21.33
C ILE A 284 7.35 -5.18 20.04
N ASP A 285 7.19 -6.33 19.40
CA ASP A 285 7.62 -6.55 18.03
C ASP A 285 6.44 -6.44 17.07
N VAL A 286 6.63 -5.74 15.93
CA VAL A 286 5.58 -5.56 14.91
C VAL A 286 6.04 -5.98 13.53
N ASP A 287 5.09 -6.54 12.75
CA ASP A 287 5.25 -6.75 11.31
C ASP A 287 4.32 -5.78 10.55
N PRO A 288 4.89 -4.81 9.79
CA PRO A 288 4.12 -3.81 9.07
C PRO A 288 3.06 -4.41 8.15
N PHE A 289 3.41 -5.45 7.40
CA PHE A 289 2.52 -6.02 6.39
C PHE A 289 1.51 -6.99 6.98
N ALA A 290 1.88 -7.70 8.02
CA ALA A 290 0.98 -8.66 8.68
C ALA A 290 -0.08 -7.97 9.53
N GLU A 291 0.28 -6.90 10.25
CA GLU A 291 -0.54 -6.31 11.30
C GLU A 291 -1.17 -4.98 10.88
N PHE A 292 -0.48 -4.18 10.05
CA PHE A 292 -0.86 -2.81 9.71
C PHE A 292 -1.10 -2.57 8.21
N GLY A 293 -0.93 -3.60 7.37
CA GLY A 293 -1.13 -3.48 5.93
C GLY A 293 -0.04 -2.71 5.18
N GLY A 294 1.11 -2.45 5.80
CA GLY A 294 2.28 -1.81 5.19
C GLY A 294 2.91 -0.72 6.03
N TRP A 295 3.83 0.03 5.41
CA TRP A 295 4.53 1.13 6.07
C TRP A 295 3.73 2.43 6.10
N GLY A 296 4.09 3.32 7.03
CA GLY A 296 3.55 4.68 7.16
C GLY A 296 2.69 4.88 8.40
N LEU A 297 1.84 5.92 8.36
CA LEU A 297 0.78 6.12 9.35
C LEU A 297 -0.37 5.16 9.04
N ARG A 298 -0.62 4.20 9.92
CA ARG A 298 -1.51 3.08 9.66
C ARG A 298 -2.49 2.80 10.80
N TYR A 299 -3.60 2.19 10.42
CA TYR A 299 -4.56 1.57 11.34
C TYR A 299 -4.48 0.06 11.19
N GLY A 300 -4.24 -0.65 12.28
CA GLY A 300 -4.32 -2.09 12.35
C GLY A 300 -5.77 -2.59 12.44
N LEU A 301 -6.01 -3.82 12.03
CA LEU A 301 -7.34 -4.44 12.12
C LEU A 301 -7.82 -4.66 13.57
N ASP A 302 -6.91 -4.68 14.51
CA ASP A 302 -7.15 -4.81 15.95
C ASP A 302 -7.42 -3.47 16.63
N GLY A 303 -7.61 -2.40 15.87
CA GLY A 303 -7.89 -1.05 16.36
C GLY A 303 -6.66 -0.27 16.84
N ARG A 304 -5.44 -0.84 16.74
CA ARG A 304 -4.21 -0.07 16.94
C ARG A 304 -4.01 0.92 15.79
N TYR A 305 -3.41 2.06 16.08
CA TYR A 305 -2.95 2.99 15.05
C TYR A 305 -1.51 3.40 15.34
N GLY A 306 -0.75 3.77 14.32
CA GLY A 306 0.64 4.11 14.59
C GLY A 306 1.46 4.52 13.38
N VAL A 307 2.73 4.83 13.66
CA VAL A 307 3.77 5.11 12.69
C VAL A 307 4.64 3.87 12.54
N ILE A 308 4.34 3.07 11.54
CA ILE A 308 4.94 1.77 11.30
C ILE A 308 5.86 1.89 10.09
N LEU A 309 7.16 1.97 10.28
CA LEU A 309 8.11 2.24 9.20
C LEU A 309 9.07 1.09 8.93
N ARG A 310 9.14 0.13 9.83
CA ARG A 310 9.98 -1.07 9.70
C ARG A 310 9.39 -2.22 10.51
N ARG A 311 9.87 -3.41 10.26
CA ARG A 311 9.63 -4.59 11.08
C ARG A 311 10.55 -4.56 12.30
N GLY A 312 10.11 -5.16 13.41
CA GLY A 312 10.88 -5.34 14.64
C GLY A 312 10.35 -4.48 15.76
N GLU A 313 11.25 -4.02 16.61
CA GLU A 313 10.91 -3.34 17.86
C GLU A 313 10.06 -2.09 17.65
N ALA A 314 9.04 -1.95 18.51
CA ALA A 314 8.12 -0.82 18.53
C ALA A 314 7.70 -0.48 19.97
N LEU A 315 7.43 0.80 20.20
CA LEU A 315 6.83 1.30 21.41
C LEU A 315 5.31 1.29 21.26
N GLU A 316 4.61 0.53 22.10
CA GLU A 316 3.16 0.58 22.19
C GLU A 316 2.74 1.40 23.43
N VAL A 317 1.83 2.34 23.20
CA VAL A 317 1.26 3.20 24.22
C VAL A 317 -0.26 2.99 24.25
N THR A 318 -0.78 2.53 25.39
CA THR A 318 -2.21 2.45 25.62
C THR A 318 -2.67 3.73 26.33
N ARG A 319 -3.61 4.42 25.72
CA ARG A 319 -4.19 5.65 26.28
C ARG A 319 -5.30 5.32 27.30
N VAL A 320 -5.56 6.24 28.22
CA VAL A 320 -6.62 6.12 29.23
C VAL A 320 -7.98 5.76 28.60
N GLY A 321 -8.27 6.23 27.38
CA GLY A 321 -9.47 5.86 26.62
C GLY A 321 -9.40 4.50 25.92
N GLY A 322 -8.40 3.65 26.19
CA GLY A 322 -8.25 2.31 25.61
C GLY A 322 -7.67 2.28 24.18
N ARG A 323 -7.47 3.42 23.53
CA ARG A 323 -6.81 3.49 22.20
C ARG A 323 -5.34 3.14 22.32
N ARG A 324 -4.85 2.29 21.40
CA ARG A 324 -3.45 1.88 21.37
C ARG A 324 -2.73 2.56 20.21
N PHE A 325 -1.62 3.22 20.53
CA PHE A 325 -0.72 3.85 19.57
C PHE A 325 0.60 3.08 19.50
N VAL A 326 1.12 2.84 18.29
CA VAL A 326 2.35 2.09 18.07
C VAL A 326 3.32 2.93 17.23
N VAL A 327 4.59 2.96 17.61
CA VAL A 327 5.65 3.56 16.78
C VAL A 327 6.87 2.67 16.74
N THR A 328 7.35 2.34 15.54
CA THR A 328 8.58 1.55 15.38
C THR A 328 9.79 2.41 15.70
N VAL A 329 10.60 2.00 16.66
CA VAL A 329 11.82 2.68 17.10
C VAL A 329 12.92 1.67 17.38
N ASP A 330 14.16 2.12 17.28
CA ASP A 330 15.29 1.35 17.82
C ASP A 330 15.29 1.48 19.34
N ASP A 331 15.67 0.39 20.03
CA ASP A 331 15.71 0.34 21.50
C ASP A 331 14.34 0.68 22.15
N ALA A 332 13.30 -0.02 21.70
CA ALA A 332 11.94 0.17 22.20
C ALA A 332 11.82 -0.11 23.72
N GLN A 333 12.67 -0.99 24.25
CA GLN A 333 12.69 -1.28 25.69
C GLN A 333 13.10 -0.05 26.51
N THR A 334 14.20 0.61 26.12
CA THR A 334 14.62 1.85 26.78
C THR A 334 13.62 2.97 26.59
N ALA A 335 13.03 3.11 25.41
CA ALA A 335 11.95 4.06 25.13
C ALA A 335 10.74 3.82 26.04
N ALA A 336 10.31 2.57 26.18
CA ALA A 336 9.19 2.19 27.03
C ALA A 336 9.47 2.45 28.51
N ALA A 337 10.65 2.07 28.99
CA ALA A 337 11.09 2.33 30.36
C ALA A 337 11.19 3.84 30.66
N ALA A 338 11.68 4.64 29.70
CA ALA A 338 11.75 6.09 29.80
C ALA A 338 10.34 6.71 29.90
N LEU A 339 9.40 6.29 29.06
CA LEU A 339 8.05 6.82 29.06
C LEU A 339 7.27 6.39 30.33
N ALA A 340 7.46 5.14 30.79
CA ALA A 340 6.89 4.66 32.05
C ALA A 340 7.41 5.45 33.27
N ALA A 341 8.69 5.87 33.28
CA ALA A 341 9.24 6.70 34.34
C ALA A 341 8.64 8.11 34.37
N VAL A 342 8.36 8.69 33.19
CA VAL A 342 7.69 10.01 33.08
C VAL A 342 6.26 9.96 33.59
N THR A 343 5.48 8.93 33.19
CA THR A 343 4.06 8.81 33.58
C THR A 343 3.88 8.56 35.07
N ARG A 344 4.81 7.82 35.72
CA ARG A 344 4.75 7.57 37.16
C ARG A 344 5.00 8.85 38.01
N LYS A 345 5.74 9.82 37.51
CA LYS A 345 6.03 11.09 38.23
C LYS A 345 4.84 12.04 38.32
N GLU A 346 3.84 11.86 37.44
CA GLU A 346 2.64 12.72 37.41
C GLU A 346 1.41 12.07 38.07
N ALA A 347 1.46 10.78 38.35
CA ALA A 347 0.43 10.07 39.13
C ALA A 347 0.69 10.16 40.62
#